data_8827c53fdb5cc7ab8efa0b0f4aeb0e23
#
_entry.id   8827c53fdb5cc7ab8efa0b0f4aeb0e23
#
_cell.length_a   1.000
_cell.length_b   1.000
_cell.length_c   1.000
_cell.angle_alpha   90.00
_cell.angle_beta   90.00
_cell.angle_gamma   90.00
#
_symmetry.space_group_name_H-M   'P 1'
#
loop_
_entity.id
_entity.type
_entity.pdbx_description
1 polymer ?
#
loop_
_entity_poly.entity_id
_entity_poly.type
_entity_poly.pdbx_seq_one_letter_code
_entity_poly.pdbx_strand_id
1 'polypeptide(L)'
;MNDDFEVSLVEASALSDRDPGTVEVLSAPAYPGLFGDATTQMGIAAPPQQVLAPAGGSPAAITSLPGAGGLASLAGDLLAVPLPGQTAGFFTEPLDQSMRIVGSTRARITVSSDRDVDNAVLFASLRVVSANGRQALPQGLVSPIRIPNLGTRPVTVDVILPTIVTEVAAGDRLAVVIATTDQGYRMPPGPAVYTVAADGPILLPTVNGTTAVSGIPPWAWPIGAIIVTLLIWLIVALLRPRDPAREARPELARVPLATRDLAKEFKGGLRAVDGVTFEVPPGVVLGLLGPNGAGKTTTMRMAMGLVRPTAGDTWIFGEHVRPGAPVLSRVGSFIEGPGFLPHLTGRQNLDLFWRASGREDSDPHLDVVLEIAGLGSAIDRRVRTYSQGMRQRLGIAQAMLGLPDLLVLDEPTNGLDPPQIREMRQVMHDYAAAGKTVIVSSHLLSEVEQTCSHAVVMNHGQLIYSGTVADLLEGRSGLRLEDVFLELVGEGHRVDQ
;
A
#
# COMPACT_ATOMS: atom_id res chain seq x y z
N MET A 1 -44.27 3.50 9.15
CA MET A 1 -43.07 2.76 9.51
C MET A 1 -43.54 1.34 9.72
N ASN A 2 -43.06 0.40 8.87
CA ASN A 2 -43.35 -1.01 9.11
C ASN A 2 -42.50 -1.41 10.32
N ASP A 3 -43.16 -1.88 11.37
CA ASP A 3 -42.49 -2.40 12.58
C ASP A 3 -42.04 -3.85 12.41
N ASP A 4 -41.92 -4.31 11.16
CA ASP A 4 -41.53 -5.67 10.84
C ASP A 4 -40.02 -5.84 11.10
N PHE A 5 -39.68 -6.97 11.71
CA PHE A 5 -38.30 -7.37 11.94
C PHE A 5 -37.70 -7.92 10.65
N GLU A 6 -36.53 -7.41 10.25
CA GLU A 6 -35.82 -7.88 9.08
C GLU A 6 -34.54 -8.64 9.49
N VAL A 7 -34.32 -9.80 8.92
CA VAL A 7 -33.10 -10.58 9.10
C VAL A 7 -32.51 -10.98 7.76
N SER A 8 -31.20 -10.82 7.63
CA SER A 8 -30.47 -11.23 6.43
C SER A 8 -30.01 -12.68 6.56
N LEU A 9 -30.45 -13.54 5.67
CA LEU A 9 -29.91 -14.87 5.48
C LEU A 9 -28.75 -14.78 4.49
N VAL A 10 -27.56 -15.14 4.94
CA VAL A 10 -26.39 -15.30 4.08
C VAL A 10 -26.28 -16.77 3.75
N GLU A 11 -26.61 -17.17 2.54
CA GLU A 11 -26.31 -18.53 2.08
C GLU A 11 -24.80 -18.70 1.99
N ALA A 12 -24.22 -19.42 2.92
CA ALA A 12 -22.83 -19.85 2.89
C ALA A 12 -22.67 -21.07 1.97
N SER A 13 -22.97 -20.92 0.68
CA SER A 13 -22.65 -21.96 -0.32
C SER A 13 -21.32 -21.62 -1.02
N ALA A 14 -20.24 -21.73 -0.28
CA ALA A 14 -18.89 -21.43 -0.78
C ALA A 14 -18.30 -22.47 -1.74
N LEU A 15 -19.06 -23.47 -2.21
CA LEU A 15 -18.54 -24.53 -3.11
C LEU A 15 -19.56 -25.01 -4.15
N SER A 16 -20.63 -24.31 -4.43
CA SER A 16 -21.45 -24.60 -5.61
C SER A 16 -21.22 -23.50 -6.65
N ASP A 17 -21.01 -23.91 -7.89
CA ASP A 17 -20.76 -23.13 -9.11
C ASP A 17 -21.95 -22.19 -9.50
N ARG A 18 -22.75 -21.76 -8.55
CA ARG A 18 -23.91 -20.90 -8.71
C ARG A 18 -23.85 -19.74 -7.74
N ASP A 19 -23.55 -18.60 -8.32
CA ASP A 19 -23.76 -17.24 -7.85
C ASP A 19 -23.31 -16.94 -6.40
N PRO A 20 -22.18 -16.24 -6.18
CA PRO A 20 -21.74 -15.88 -4.85
C PRO A 20 -22.63 -14.75 -4.31
N GLY A 21 -23.53 -15.10 -3.39
CA GLY A 21 -24.04 -14.11 -2.45
C GLY A 21 -25.39 -13.46 -2.76
N THR A 22 -26.44 -14.25 -2.97
CA THR A 22 -27.79 -13.74 -2.73
C THR A 22 -28.01 -13.63 -1.23
N VAL A 23 -28.01 -12.40 -0.73
CA VAL A 23 -28.48 -12.10 0.63
C VAL A 23 -30.02 -12.07 0.55
N GLU A 24 -30.66 -13.08 1.11
CA GLU A 24 -32.11 -13.10 1.24
C GLU A 24 -32.50 -12.31 2.51
N VAL A 25 -33.32 -11.28 2.36
CA VAL A 25 -33.84 -10.53 3.49
C VAL A 25 -35.22 -11.07 3.84
N LEU A 26 -35.35 -11.61 5.03
CA LEU A 26 -36.61 -12.06 5.60
C LEU A 26 -37.22 -10.92 6.42
N SER A 27 -38.51 -10.62 6.13
CA SER A 27 -39.32 -9.74 6.98
C SER A 27 -40.32 -10.60 7.76
N ALA A 28 -40.36 -10.41 9.06
CA ALA A 28 -41.26 -11.08 9.97
C ALA A 28 -41.92 -10.08 10.95
N PRO A 29 -43.19 -10.30 11.35
CA PRO A 29 -43.92 -9.37 12.20
C PRO A 29 -43.35 -9.23 13.63
N ALA A 30 -42.48 -10.14 14.07
CA ALA A 30 -41.80 -10.05 15.36
C ALA A 30 -40.49 -10.82 15.36
N TYR A 31 -39.51 -10.29 16.07
CA TYR A 31 -38.24 -10.98 16.37
C TYR A 31 -38.50 -12.04 17.46
N PRO A 32 -38.13 -13.34 17.21
CA PRO A 32 -38.31 -14.39 18.20
C PRO A 32 -37.46 -14.20 19.48
N GLY A 33 -36.52 -13.24 19.47
CA GLY A 33 -35.69 -12.87 20.61
C GLY A 33 -34.59 -13.86 20.95
N LEU A 34 -33.60 -13.41 21.76
CA LEU A 34 -32.56 -14.31 22.29
C LEU A 34 -33.15 -15.43 23.16
N PHE A 35 -34.29 -15.18 23.79
CA PHE A 35 -35.03 -16.09 24.66
C PHE A 35 -36.51 -16.14 24.28
N GLY A 36 -36.82 -15.83 23.02
CA GLY A 36 -38.20 -15.83 22.53
C GLY A 36 -38.93 -17.19 22.74
N ASP A 37 -40.23 -17.14 22.76
CA ASP A 37 -41.04 -18.38 22.84
C ASP A 37 -40.71 -19.22 21.63
N ALA A 38 -40.15 -20.41 21.90
CA ALA A 38 -39.84 -21.38 20.86
C ALA A 38 -41.13 -21.80 20.16
N THR A 39 -41.20 -21.57 18.87
CA THR A 39 -42.42 -21.83 18.10
C THR A 39 -42.55 -23.29 17.64
N THR A 40 -41.41 -24.01 17.60
CA THR A 40 -41.38 -25.40 17.13
C THR A 40 -40.64 -26.31 18.09
N GLN A 41 -41.25 -27.43 18.47
CA GLN A 41 -40.62 -28.47 19.27
C GLN A 41 -40.30 -29.67 18.40
N MET A 42 -39.04 -30.15 18.49
CA MET A 42 -38.60 -31.34 17.74
C MET A 42 -37.98 -32.37 18.69
N GLY A 43 -38.44 -33.62 18.58
CA GLY A 43 -37.84 -34.72 19.30
C GLY A 43 -36.41 -34.98 18.83
N ILE A 44 -35.50 -35.19 19.77
CA ILE A 44 -34.16 -35.70 19.52
C ILE A 44 -34.02 -37.06 20.25
N ALA A 45 -33.48 -38.03 19.54
CA ALA A 45 -33.37 -39.37 20.10
C ALA A 45 -31.95 -39.93 19.83
N ALA A 46 -31.36 -40.41 20.90
CA ALA A 46 -30.22 -41.31 20.87
C ALA A 46 -30.09 -41.96 22.25
N PRO A 47 -29.51 -43.17 22.37
CA PRO A 47 -29.17 -43.74 23.67
C PRO A 47 -28.14 -42.85 24.37
N PRO A 48 -27.98 -42.91 25.72
CA PRO A 48 -26.91 -42.23 26.42
C PRO A 48 -25.55 -42.57 25.83
N GLN A 49 -24.71 -41.54 25.61
CA GLN A 49 -23.42 -41.66 24.96
C GLN A 49 -22.29 -41.30 25.95
N GLN A 50 -21.23 -42.10 25.93
CA GLN A 50 -20.03 -41.78 26.68
C GLN A 50 -19.07 -40.95 25.85
N VAL A 51 -18.57 -39.84 26.43
CA VAL A 51 -17.65 -38.94 25.80
C VAL A 51 -16.40 -38.77 26.72
N LEU A 52 -15.24 -38.90 26.11
CA LEU A 52 -13.97 -38.81 26.80
C LEU A 52 -13.47 -37.35 26.76
N ALA A 53 -13.12 -36.81 27.91
CA ALA A 53 -12.38 -35.58 28.04
C ALA A 53 -10.89 -35.87 28.30
N PRO A 54 -10.03 -35.93 27.31
CA PRO A 54 -8.62 -36.23 27.48
C PRO A 54 -7.88 -35.04 28.13
N ALA A 55 -6.93 -35.33 29.05
CA ALA A 55 -6.08 -34.29 29.61
C ALA A 55 -5.21 -33.67 28.51
N GLY A 56 -5.36 -32.35 28.27
CA GLY A 56 -4.62 -31.65 27.23
C GLY A 56 -4.94 -32.12 25.79
N GLY A 57 -6.10 -32.77 25.61
CA GLY A 57 -6.49 -33.39 24.34
C GLY A 57 -6.61 -32.46 23.17
N SER A 58 -6.48 -33.05 21.97
CA SER A 58 -6.75 -32.34 20.71
C SER A 58 -8.21 -31.88 20.67
N PRO A 59 -8.48 -30.66 20.25
CA PRO A 59 -9.84 -30.14 20.24
C PRO A 59 -10.76 -30.91 19.29
N ALA A 60 -11.97 -31.20 19.75
CA ALA A 60 -12.99 -31.90 18.96
C ALA A 60 -13.58 -31.05 17.82
N ALA A 61 -13.36 -29.74 17.86
CA ALA A 61 -13.76 -28.82 16.82
C ALA A 61 -12.83 -27.61 16.82
N ILE A 62 -12.56 -27.08 15.62
CA ILE A 62 -11.84 -25.82 15.43
C ILE A 62 -12.90 -24.78 15.07
N THR A 63 -13.34 -23.98 16.05
CA THR A 63 -14.38 -22.97 15.84
C THR A 63 -13.80 -21.61 15.50
N SER A 64 -12.52 -21.36 15.80
CA SER A 64 -11.85 -20.12 15.44
C SER A 64 -10.34 -20.33 15.24
N LEU A 65 -9.79 -19.80 14.15
CA LEU A 65 -8.35 -19.66 13.95
C LEU A 65 -7.97 -18.20 14.26
N PRO A 66 -7.20 -17.92 15.31
CA PRO A 66 -6.75 -16.56 15.58
C PRO A 66 -5.91 -16.02 14.42
N GLY A 67 -6.32 -14.88 13.83
CA GLY A 67 -5.58 -14.21 12.76
C GLY A 67 -5.99 -14.58 11.32
N ALA A 68 -6.93 -15.49 11.13
CA ALA A 68 -7.34 -15.94 9.79
C ALA A 68 -8.67 -15.35 9.31
N GLY A 69 -9.00 -14.08 9.63
CA GLY A 69 -10.18 -13.32 9.10
C GLY A 69 -10.99 -14.05 8.00
N GLY A 70 -11.51 -13.53 7.02
CA GLY A 70 -12.40 -14.13 6.03
C GLY A 70 -12.02 -15.51 5.41
N LEU A 71 -10.82 -16.07 5.63
CA LEU A 71 -10.47 -17.44 5.21
C LEU A 71 -10.93 -18.52 6.20
N ALA A 72 -11.20 -18.16 7.45
CA ALA A 72 -11.67 -19.10 8.46
C ALA A 72 -13.13 -19.56 8.21
N SER A 73 -13.95 -18.71 7.58
CA SER A 73 -15.31 -19.06 7.19
C SER A 73 -15.38 -20.08 6.05
N LEU A 74 -14.40 -20.06 5.14
CA LEU A 74 -14.28 -21.02 4.03
C LEU A 74 -13.74 -22.38 4.49
N ALA A 75 -12.93 -22.43 5.53
CA ALA A 75 -12.34 -23.66 6.09
C ALA A 75 -13.19 -24.25 7.23
N GLY A 76 -14.08 -23.48 7.85
CA GLY A 76 -14.86 -23.86 9.03
C GLY A 76 -15.69 -25.13 8.82
N ASP A 77 -16.34 -25.26 7.69
CA ASP A 77 -17.15 -26.45 7.35
C ASP A 77 -16.32 -27.72 7.11
N LEU A 78 -15.06 -27.57 6.70
CA LEU A 78 -14.15 -28.71 6.46
C LEU A 78 -13.42 -29.16 7.73
N LEU A 79 -13.27 -28.28 8.72
CA LEU A 79 -12.50 -28.52 9.95
C LEU A 79 -13.40 -28.90 11.13
N ALA A 80 -14.72 -28.68 11.07
CA ALA A 80 -15.66 -28.95 12.15
C ALA A 80 -16.12 -30.43 12.22
N VAL A 81 -15.24 -31.38 11.91
CA VAL A 81 -15.59 -32.82 12.00
C VAL A 81 -15.60 -33.27 13.45
N PRO A 82 -16.73 -33.83 13.96
CA PRO A 82 -16.80 -34.34 15.32
C PRO A 82 -15.83 -35.53 15.49
N LEU A 83 -14.94 -35.48 16.47
CA LEU A 83 -14.02 -36.57 16.75
C LEU A 83 -14.78 -37.69 17.47
N PRO A 84 -14.75 -38.95 16.96
CA PRO A 84 -15.34 -40.07 17.63
C PRO A 84 -14.82 -40.28 19.06
N GLY A 85 -15.72 -40.52 20.00
CA GLY A 85 -15.39 -40.72 21.41
C GLY A 85 -15.19 -39.42 22.23
N GLN A 86 -15.12 -38.26 21.62
CA GLN A 86 -15.07 -36.94 22.31
C GLN A 86 -16.37 -36.14 22.11
N THR A 87 -17.31 -36.64 21.34
CA THR A 87 -18.60 -35.99 21.05
C THR A 87 -19.76 -36.93 21.23
N ALA A 88 -20.87 -36.42 21.76
CA ALA A 88 -22.18 -37.06 21.76
C ALA A 88 -23.11 -36.30 20.80
N GLY A 89 -23.79 -37.02 19.91
CA GLY A 89 -24.70 -36.44 18.92
C GLY A 89 -26.13 -36.94 19.11
N PHE A 90 -27.10 -36.02 19.15
CA PHE A 90 -28.53 -36.29 19.29
C PHE A 90 -29.24 -35.71 18.09
N PHE A 91 -29.94 -36.54 17.31
CA PHE A 91 -30.44 -36.15 16.00
C PHE A 91 -31.97 -36.08 16.03
N THR A 92 -32.51 -35.15 15.24
CA THR A 92 -33.94 -35.15 14.91
C THR A 92 -34.25 -36.17 13.82
N GLU A 93 -35.53 -36.48 13.61
CA GLU A 93 -35.97 -37.07 12.35
C GLU A 93 -35.71 -36.09 11.19
N PRO A 94 -35.64 -36.59 9.94
CA PRO A 94 -35.57 -35.70 8.77
C PRO A 94 -36.72 -34.73 8.74
N LEU A 95 -36.47 -33.47 8.32
CA LEU A 95 -37.49 -32.46 8.20
C LEU A 95 -38.42 -32.77 7.01
N ASP A 96 -39.74 -32.73 7.23
CA ASP A 96 -40.74 -32.88 6.16
C ASP A 96 -40.81 -31.66 5.24
N GLN A 97 -40.47 -30.46 5.78
CA GLN A 97 -40.48 -29.18 5.07
C GLN A 97 -39.26 -28.35 5.47
N SER A 98 -38.86 -27.45 4.60
CA SER A 98 -37.80 -26.51 4.94
C SER A 98 -38.22 -25.64 6.12
N MET A 99 -37.24 -25.33 6.99
CA MET A 99 -37.45 -24.57 8.22
C MET A 99 -36.41 -23.48 8.35
N ARG A 100 -36.81 -22.27 8.72
CA ARG A 100 -35.92 -21.16 9.00
C ARG A 100 -35.80 -20.97 10.51
N ILE A 101 -34.58 -21.05 11.02
CA ILE A 101 -34.24 -20.90 12.43
C ILE A 101 -33.58 -19.54 12.61
N VAL A 102 -34.16 -18.67 13.48
CA VAL A 102 -33.66 -17.34 13.79
C VAL A 102 -33.67 -17.14 15.31
N GLY A 103 -32.54 -17.26 15.95
CA GLY A 103 -32.43 -17.12 17.40
C GLY A 103 -31.69 -18.28 18.07
N SER A 104 -31.86 -18.43 19.40
CA SER A 104 -31.18 -19.43 20.22
C SER A 104 -32.06 -20.66 20.43
N THR A 105 -31.60 -21.79 19.97
CA THR A 105 -32.25 -23.12 20.24
C THR A 105 -32.00 -23.51 21.69
N ARG A 106 -32.99 -24.12 22.35
CA ARG A 106 -32.85 -24.68 23.68
C ARG A 106 -32.92 -26.18 23.64
N ALA A 107 -32.05 -26.81 24.41
CA ALA A 107 -32.05 -28.27 24.60
C ALA A 107 -31.90 -28.58 26.08
N ARG A 108 -32.40 -29.73 26.50
CA ARG A 108 -32.17 -30.24 27.85
C ARG A 108 -31.35 -31.53 27.74
N ILE A 109 -30.27 -31.58 28.53
CA ILE A 109 -29.41 -32.75 28.59
C ILE A 109 -29.21 -33.22 30.02
N THR A 110 -29.01 -34.52 30.19
CA THR A 110 -28.61 -35.09 31.47
C THR A 110 -27.16 -35.56 31.36
N VAL A 111 -26.32 -35.14 32.31
CA VAL A 111 -24.88 -35.40 32.31
C VAL A 111 -24.49 -36.04 33.65
N SER A 112 -23.65 -37.10 33.61
CA SER A 112 -22.96 -37.66 34.77
C SER A 112 -21.49 -37.89 34.41
N SER A 113 -20.64 -38.08 35.46
CA SER A 113 -19.20 -38.35 35.29
C SER A 113 -18.82 -39.65 35.93
N ASP A 114 -17.77 -40.29 35.47
CA ASP A 114 -17.21 -41.54 36.08
C ASP A 114 -16.55 -41.28 37.46
N ARG A 115 -16.29 -40.00 37.77
CA ARG A 115 -15.68 -39.50 39.02
C ARG A 115 -16.24 -38.12 39.38
N ASP A 116 -15.88 -37.68 40.57
CA ASP A 116 -16.19 -36.34 41.00
C ASP A 116 -15.30 -35.32 40.26
N VAL A 117 -15.89 -34.33 39.64
CA VAL A 117 -15.28 -33.24 38.87
C VAL A 117 -15.79 -31.91 39.38
N ASP A 118 -14.92 -31.10 39.99
CA ASP A 118 -15.31 -29.81 40.58
C ASP A 118 -15.97 -28.85 39.56
N ASN A 119 -15.43 -28.82 38.34
CA ASN A 119 -15.93 -27.99 37.27
C ASN A 119 -15.84 -28.74 35.93
N ALA A 120 -16.90 -29.38 35.51
CA ALA A 120 -16.99 -29.96 34.17
C ALA A 120 -17.33 -28.84 33.16
N VAL A 121 -16.64 -28.87 32.04
CA VAL A 121 -16.91 -27.93 30.90
C VAL A 121 -17.19 -28.79 29.66
N LEU A 122 -18.35 -28.57 29.08
CA LEU A 122 -18.79 -29.18 27.81
C LEU A 122 -19.12 -28.07 26.82
N PHE A 123 -19.16 -28.39 25.54
CA PHE A 123 -19.43 -27.46 24.47
C PHE A 123 -20.60 -27.96 23.65
N ALA A 124 -21.70 -27.19 23.57
CA ALA A 124 -22.87 -27.54 22.82
C ALA A 124 -22.94 -26.77 21.50
N SER A 125 -23.31 -27.45 20.43
CA SER A 125 -23.53 -26.86 19.11
C SER A 125 -24.76 -27.41 18.45
N LEU A 126 -25.45 -26.60 17.63
CA LEU A 126 -26.49 -27.07 16.70
C LEU A 126 -25.86 -27.23 15.33
N ARG A 127 -26.03 -28.39 14.74
CA ARG A 127 -25.54 -28.70 13.39
C ARG A 127 -26.68 -29.07 12.47
N VAL A 128 -26.51 -28.72 11.20
CA VAL A 128 -27.37 -29.18 10.11
C VAL A 128 -26.70 -30.39 9.48
N VAL A 129 -27.42 -31.48 9.38
CA VAL A 129 -26.95 -32.73 8.78
C VAL A 129 -27.73 -32.99 7.50
N SER A 130 -27.07 -32.80 6.38
CA SER A 130 -27.68 -33.00 5.07
C SER A 130 -27.96 -34.46 4.79
N ALA A 131 -28.88 -34.72 3.88
CA ALA A 131 -29.30 -36.10 3.48
C ALA A 131 -28.12 -36.97 3.02
N ASN A 132 -27.02 -36.38 2.55
CA ASN A 132 -25.77 -37.07 2.18
C ASN A 132 -24.83 -37.35 3.38
N GLY A 133 -25.24 -37.00 4.62
CA GLY A 133 -24.48 -37.20 5.86
C GLY A 133 -23.46 -36.14 6.15
N ARG A 134 -23.36 -35.08 5.32
CA ARG A 134 -22.45 -33.92 5.61
C ARG A 134 -23.03 -33.12 6.77
N GLN A 135 -22.17 -32.76 7.73
CA GLN A 135 -22.51 -31.92 8.89
C GLN A 135 -21.98 -30.52 8.69
N ALA A 136 -22.85 -29.54 8.77
CA ALA A 136 -22.49 -28.12 8.78
C ALA A 136 -22.72 -27.53 10.17
N LEU A 137 -21.81 -26.69 10.64
CA LEU A 137 -21.96 -25.92 11.88
C LEU A 137 -22.30 -24.47 11.51
N PRO A 138 -23.58 -24.06 11.60
CA PRO A 138 -23.98 -22.71 11.22
C PRO A 138 -23.15 -21.67 11.99
N GLN A 139 -22.54 -20.72 11.25
CA GLN A 139 -21.74 -19.63 11.79
C GLN A 139 -20.53 -20.02 12.67
N GLY A 140 -20.19 -21.32 12.75
CA GLY A 140 -19.05 -21.82 13.52
C GLY A 140 -19.16 -21.62 15.04
N LEU A 141 -20.39 -21.49 15.58
CA LEU A 141 -20.60 -21.11 16.98
C LEU A 141 -20.86 -22.31 17.89
N VAL A 142 -20.29 -22.27 19.11
CA VAL A 142 -20.55 -23.22 20.19
C VAL A 142 -20.87 -22.49 21.50
N SER A 143 -21.70 -23.14 22.34
CA SER A 143 -22.03 -22.66 23.69
C SER A 143 -21.27 -23.46 24.74
N PRO A 144 -20.43 -22.84 25.60
CA PRO A 144 -19.82 -23.50 26.72
C PRO A 144 -20.86 -23.76 27.83
N ILE A 145 -20.86 -24.98 28.33
CA ILE A 145 -21.72 -25.43 29.47
C ILE A 145 -20.79 -25.72 30.65
N ARG A 146 -21.01 -25.04 31.77
CA ARG A 146 -20.26 -25.29 32.98
C ARG A 146 -21.16 -25.97 34.00
N ILE A 147 -20.72 -27.16 34.49
CA ILE A 147 -21.43 -27.94 35.49
C ILE A 147 -20.54 -28.06 36.72
N PRO A 148 -20.86 -27.35 37.81
CA PRO A 148 -20.09 -27.47 39.06
C PRO A 148 -20.41 -28.79 39.78
N ASN A 149 -19.43 -29.34 40.44
CA ASN A 149 -19.53 -30.54 41.30
C ASN A 149 -20.25 -31.74 40.64
N LEU A 150 -19.87 -32.02 39.39
CA LEU A 150 -20.43 -33.15 38.65
C LEU A 150 -19.83 -34.49 39.13
N GLY A 151 -20.68 -35.41 39.55
CA GLY A 151 -20.29 -36.76 39.99
C GLY A 151 -21.04 -37.85 39.21
N THR A 152 -21.10 -39.02 39.82
CA THR A 152 -21.76 -40.22 39.25
C THR A 152 -23.31 -40.10 39.20
N ARG A 153 -23.89 -39.19 39.97
CA ARG A 153 -25.33 -38.89 39.90
C ARG A 153 -25.61 -38.02 38.69
N PRO A 154 -26.58 -38.43 37.84
CA PRO A 154 -26.96 -37.60 36.68
C PRO A 154 -27.51 -36.23 37.12
N VAL A 155 -27.08 -35.20 36.44
CA VAL A 155 -27.56 -33.79 36.62
C VAL A 155 -28.19 -33.33 35.30
N THR A 156 -29.42 -32.84 35.37
CA THR A 156 -30.10 -32.25 34.21
C THR A 156 -29.72 -30.77 34.09
N VAL A 157 -29.38 -30.39 32.85
CA VAL A 157 -28.92 -29.00 32.52
C VAL A 157 -29.74 -28.50 31.33
N ASP A 158 -30.29 -27.31 31.47
CA ASP A 158 -30.86 -26.56 30.36
C ASP A 158 -29.75 -25.90 29.56
N VAL A 159 -29.64 -26.21 28.27
CA VAL A 159 -28.59 -25.71 27.35
C VAL A 159 -29.20 -24.72 26.40
N ILE A 160 -28.65 -23.52 26.40
CA ILE A 160 -28.94 -22.49 25.42
C ILE A 160 -27.84 -22.53 24.35
N LEU A 161 -28.22 -22.92 23.15
CA LEU A 161 -27.32 -22.97 21.99
C LEU A 161 -27.10 -21.57 21.42
N PRO A 162 -26.00 -21.31 20.68
CA PRO A 162 -25.75 -20.01 20.11
C PRO A 162 -26.90 -19.52 19.25
N THR A 163 -27.08 -18.20 19.19
CA THR A 163 -28.02 -17.57 18.27
C THR A 163 -27.53 -17.79 16.85
N ILE A 164 -28.36 -18.40 16.02
CA ILE A 164 -28.05 -18.65 14.61
C ILE A 164 -29.17 -18.14 13.71
N VAL A 165 -28.82 -17.85 12.48
CA VAL A 165 -29.75 -17.58 11.38
C VAL A 165 -29.41 -18.56 10.27
N THR A 166 -30.29 -19.52 10.03
CA THR A 166 -30.04 -20.58 9.04
C THR A 166 -31.33 -21.12 8.48
N GLU A 167 -31.28 -21.56 7.23
CA GLU A 167 -32.34 -22.36 6.61
C GLU A 167 -31.92 -23.82 6.60
N VAL A 168 -32.80 -24.68 7.00
CA VAL A 168 -32.65 -26.14 6.98
C VAL A 168 -33.59 -26.70 5.93
N ALA A 169 -33.07 -27.39 4.95
CA ALA A 169 -33.88 -27.90 3.83
C ALA A 169 -34.72 -29.10 4.25
N ALA A 170 -35.80 -29.36 3.50
CA ALA A 170 -36.57 -30.60 3.62
C ALA A 170 -35.65 -31.80 3.34
N GLY A 171 -35.77 -32.86 4.17
CA GLY A 171 -34.89 -34.04 4.12
C GLY A 171 -33.62 -33.94 4.95
N ASP A 172 -33.20 -32.75 5.37
CA ASP A 172 -32.08 -32.58 6.30
C ASP A 172 -32.52 -32.84 7.74
N ARG A 173 -31.55 -33.02 8.64
CA ARG A 173 -31.75 -33.24 10.08
C ARG A 173 -31.03 -32.18 10.88
N LEU A 174 -31.52 -31.92 12.07
CA LEU A 174 -30.77 -31.15 13.08
C LEU A 174 -30.09 -32.13 14.04
N ALA A 175 -28.90 -31.73 14.49
CA ALA A 175 -28.16 -32.46 15.51
C ALA A 175 -27.69 -31.51 16.62
N VAL A 176 -28.01 -31.87 17.86
CA VAL A 176 -27.37 -31.26 19.04
C VAL A 176 -26.14 -32.09 19.34
N VAL A 177 -24.98 -31.48 19.21
CA VAL A 177 -23.69 -32.12 19.46
C VAL A 177 -23.06 -31.54 20.71
N ILE A 178 -22.74 -32.43 21.66
CA ILE A 178 -22.01 -32.08 22.90
C ILE A 178 -20.61 -32.60 22.79
N ALA A 179 -19.64 -31.69 22.86
CA ALA A 179 -18.19 -31.98 22.79
C ALA A 179 -17.51 -31.72 24.14
N THR A 180 -16.43 -32.44 24.42
CA THR A 180 -15.63 -32.25 25.63
C THR A 180 -14.48 -31.26 25.44
N THR A 181 -14.20 -30.89 24.20
CA THR A 181 -13.07 -30.01 23.84
C THR A 181 -13.46 -29.02 22.76
N ASP A 182 -12.90 -27.81 22.83
CA ASP A 182 -12.98 -26.78 21.81
C ASP A 182 -11.72 -25.91 21.82
N GLN A 183 -11.16 -25.55 20.65
CA GLN A 183 -9.92 -24.74 20.57
C GLN A 183 -10.07 -23.31 21.08
N GLY A 184 -11.26 -22.75 20.98
CA GLY A 184 -11.53 -21.38 21.42
C GLY A 184 -11.55 -21.20 22.94
N TYR A 185 -11.50 -22.31 23.71
CA TYR A 185 -11.73 -22.29 25.15
C TYR A 185 -10.67 -23.06 25.93
N ARG A 186 -10.43 -22.61 27.16
CA ARG A 186 -9.54 -23.31 28.10
C ARG A 186 -10.25 -24.54 28.67
N MET A 187 -9.63 -25.72 28.55
CA MET A 187 -10.17 -26.99 29.03
C MET A 187 -9.75 -27.29 30.47
N PRO A 188 -10.54 -28.09 31.21
CA PRO A 188 -10.16 -28.61 32.52
C PRO A 188 -8.88 -29.45 32.41
N PRO A 189 -8.00 -29.40 33.40
CA PRO A 189 -6.69 -30.07 33.34
C PRO A 189 -6.71 -31.60 33.51
N GLY A 190 -7.80 -32.16 34.01
CA GLY A 190 -7.89 -33.60 34.32
C GLY A 190 -8.74 -34.37 33.29
N PRO A 191 -8.36 -35.65 33.00
CA PRO A 191 -9.21 -36.50 32.14
C PRO A 191 -10.45 -36.95 32.90
N ALA A 192 -11.59 -37.06 32.18
CA ALA A 192 -12.86 -37.56 32.70
C ALA A 192 -13.65 -38.26 31.60
N VAL A 193 -14.57 -39.15 32.00
CA VAL A 193 -15.55 -39.73 31.08
C VAL A 193 -16.93 -39.24 31.50
N TYR A 194 -17.60 -38.56 30.57
CA TYR A 194 -18.95 -38.08 30.81
C TYR A 194 -19.93 -38.97 30.09
N THR A 195 -21.06 -39.27 30.76
CA THR A 195 -22.22 -39.88 30.10
C THR A 195 -23.24 -38.79 29.85
N VAL A 196 -23.59 -38.58 28.59
CA VAL A 196 -24.52 -37.51 28.15
C VAL A 196 -25.76 -38.19 27.53
N ALA A 197 -26.95 -37.73 27.92
CA ALA A 197 -28.22 -38.15 27.35
C ALA A 197 -29.06 -36.91 27.03
N ALA A 198 -29.87 -36.99 25.98
CA ALA A 198 -30.91 -35.99 25.70
C ALA A 198 -32.07 -36.18 26.65
N ASP A 199 -32.61 -35.06 27.17
CA ASP A 199 -33.78 -35.08 28.07
C ASP A 199 -34.90 -34.20 27.50
N GLY A 200 -35.70 -34.82 26.61
CA GLY A 200 -36.83 -34.16 25.96
C GLY A 200 -36.52 -33.54 24.60
N PRO A 201 -37.49 -32.80 24.04
CA PRO A 201 -37.36 -32.19 22.73
C PRO A 201 -36.47 -30.93 22.76
N ILE A 202 -35.94 -30.58 21.59
CA ILE A 202 -35.32 -29.25 21.40
C ILE A 202 -36.43 -28.23 21.06
N LEU A 203 -36.19 -27.00 21.50
CA LEU A 203 -37.08 -25.86 21.26
C LEU A 203 -36.41 -24.93 20.25
N LEU A 204 -36.98 -24.82 19.06
CA LEU A 204 -36.43 -24.10 17.92
C LEU A 204 -37.16 -22.77 17.71
N PRO A 205 -36.45 -21.63 17.69
CA PRO A 205 -37.03 -20.34 17.31
C PRO A 205 -37.19 -20.27 15.78
N THR A 206 -38.38 -20.64 15.30
CA THR A 206 -38.67 -20.65 13.87
C THR A 206 -39.42 -19.41 13.44
N VAL A 207 -39.13 -18.94 12.22
CA VAL A 207 -39.73 -17.76 11.62
C VAL A 207 -40.38 -18.12 10.30
N ASN A 208 -41.67 -17.86 10.18
CA ASN A 208 -42.41 -17.90 8.92
C ASN A 208 -42.41 -16.46 8.36
N GLY A 209 -41.47 -16.13 7.51
CA GLY A 209 -41.39 -14.84 6.86
C GLY A 209 -41.61 -14.94 5.34
N THR A 210 -42.05 -13.85 4.75
CA THR A 210 -42.05 -13.70 3.29
C THR A 210 -40.72 -13.12 2.87
N THR A 211 -40.12 -13.65 1.79
CA THR A 211 -38.95 -13.05 1.16
C THR A 211 -39.32 -11.66 0.64
N ALA A 212 -38.73 -10.62 1.21
CA ALA A 212 -38.79 -9.32 0.60
C ALA A 212 -37.91 -9.41 -0.67
N VAL A 213 -38.54 -9.31 -1.84
CA VAL A 213 -37.80 -9.11 -3.09
C VAL A 213 -37.09 -7.76 -2.95
N SER A 214 -35.87 -7.79 -2.54
CA SER A 214 -35.08 -6.57 -2.45
C SER A 214 -34.83 -6.05 -3.86
N GLY A 215 -35.15 -4.78 -4.08
CA GLY A 215 -34.61 -4.03 -5.19
C GLY A 215 -33.07 -4.15 -5.23
N ILE A 216 -32.41 -3.36 -6.06
CA ILE A 216 -30.95 -3.37 -6.22
C ILE A 216 -30.26 -3.54 -4.86
N PRO A 217 -29.47 -4.61 -4.68
CA PRO A 217 -28.88 -4.92 -3.37
C PRO A 217 -28.03 -3.72 -2.88
N PRO A 218 -28.04 -3.41 -1.57
CA PRO A 218 -27.36 -2.23 -1.02
C PRO A 218 -25.88 -2.10 -1.40
N TRP A 219 -25.19 -3.23 -1.63
CA TRP A 219 -23.79 -3.25 -2.08
C TRP A 219 -23.62 -2.83 -3.55
N ALA A 220 -24.66 -2.86 -4.39
CA ALA A 220 -24.58 -2.45 -5.78
C ALA A 220 -24.52 -0.92 -5.93
N TRP A 221 -25.06 -0.14 -4.99
CA TRP A 221 -25.01 1.31 -5.00
C TRP A 221 -23.58 1.87 -4.93
N PRO A 222 -22.70 1.44 -3.99
CA PRO A 222 -21.32 1.92 -3.99
C PRO A 222 -20.54 1.49 -5.23
N ILE A 223 -20.78 0.30 -5.77
CA ILE A 223 -20.16 -0.14 -7.03
C ILE A 223 -20.62 0.73 -8.20
N GLY A 224 -21.92 0.99 -8.30
CA GLY A 224 -22.48 1.91 -9.30
C GLY A 224 -21.88 3.30 -9.19
N ALA A 225 -21.76 3.85 -7.97
CA ALA A 225 -21.14 5.14 -7.73
C ALA A 225 -19.66 5.18 -8.14
N ILE A 226 -18.90 4.13 -7.87
CA ILE A 226 -17.49 3.99 -8.29
C ILE A 226 -17.40 3.96 -9.82
N ILE A 227 -18.23 3.16 -10.50
CA ILE A 227 -18.25 3.08 -11.97
C ILE A 227 -18.59 4.45 -12.58
N VAL A 228 -19.62 5.15 -12.08
CA VAL A 228 -19.99 6.49 -12.54
C VAL A 228 -18.84 7.49 -12.32
N THR A 229 -18.18 7.44 -11.16
CA THR A 229 -17.04 8.31 -10.86
C THR A 229 -15.86 8.04 -11.80
N LEU A 230 -15.56 6.78 -12.09
CA LEU A 230 -14.51 6.39 -13.05
C LEU A 230 -14.87 6.82 -14.48
N LEU A 231 -16.14 6.70 -14.89
CA LEU A 231 -16.60 7.16 -16.19
C LEU A 231 -16.50 8.69 -16.32
N ILE A 232 -16.92 9.43 -15.30
CA ILE A 232 -16.77 10.89 -15.26
C ILE A 232 -15.30 11.26 -15.32
N TRP A 233 -14.44 10.60 -14.56
CA TRP A 233 -12.99 10.83 -14.58
C TRP A 233 -12.41 10.53 -15.96
N LEU A 234 -12.81 9.42 -16.59
CA LEU A 234 -12.38 9.04 -17.95
C LEU A 234 -12.84 10.08 -18.97
N ILE A 235 -14.11 10.51 -18.91
CA ILE A 235 -14.65 11.54 -19.80
C ILE A 235 -13.88 12.86 -19.61
N VAL A 236 -13.65 13.30 -18.38
CA VAL A 236 -12.86 14.49 -18.08
C VAL A 236 -11.42 14.35 -18.59
N ALA A 237 -10.81 13.16 -18.45
CA ALA A 237 -9.47 12.90 -18.95
C ALA A 237 -9.40 12.94 -20.49
N LEU A 238 -10.43 12.41 -21.18
CA LEU A 238 -10.52 12.44 -22.65
C LEU A 238 -10.86 13.82 -23.20
N LEU A 239 -11.67 14.60 -22.48
CA LEU A 239 -12.08 15.96 -22.88
C LEU A 239 -11.10 17.04 -22.44
N ARG A 240 -10.07 16.71 -21.63
CA ARG A 240 -9.02 17.69 -21.30
C ARG A 240 -8.34 18.11 -22.59
N PRO A 241 -8.42 19.41 -22.97
CA PRO A 241 -7.68 19.89 -24.11
C PRO A 241 -6.20 19.58 -23.89
N ARG A 242 -5.57 18.94 -24.87
CA ARG A 242 -4.11 18.83 -24.90
C ARG A 242 -3.60 20.25 -25.09
N ASP A 243 -2.86 20.76 -24.13
CA ASP A 243 -2.25 22.08 -24.22
C ASP A 243 -1.17 22.02 -25.33
N PRO A 244 -1.37 22.69 -26.46
CA PRO A 244 -0.42 22.66 -27.59
C PRO A 244 0.96 23.20 -27.17
N ALA A 245 1.05 24.03 -26.14
CA ALA A 245 2.32 24.49 -25.57
C ALA A 245 3.16 23.35 -24.93
N ARG A 246 2.52 22.23 -24.64
CA ARG A 246 3.17 21.05 -24.01
C ARG A 246 3.53 19.93 -25.00
N GLU A 247 3.34 20.16 -26.28
CA GLU A 247 3.76 19.20 -27.31
C GLU A 247 5.28 19.25 -27.51
N ALA A 248 5.83 18.16 -28.08
CA ALA A 248 7.22 18.10 -28.47
C ALA A 248 7.52 19.22 -29.51
N ARG A 249 8.68 19.85 -29.38
CA ARG A 249 9.15 20.91 -30.27
C ARG A 249 10.33 20.40 -31.11
N PRO A 250 10.09 19.94 -32.33
CA PRO A 250 11.14 19.39 -33.19
C PRO A 250 12.29 20.36 -33.46
N GLU A 251 11.98 21.68 -33.48
CA GLU A 251 12.99 22.75 -33.61
C GLU A 251 14.01 22.76 -32.50
N LEU A 252 13.64 22.29 -31.31
CA LEU A 252 14.51 22.18 -30.13
C LEU A 252 15.20 20.82 -29.99
N ALA A 253 15.09 19.91 -30.98
CA ALA A 253 15.62 18.55 -30.86
C ALA A 253 17.14 18.49 -30.64
N ARG A 254 17.88 19.53 -31.03
CA ARG A 254 19.31 19.66 -30.80
C ARG A 254 19.66 20.51 -29.56
N VAL A 255 18.67 21.12 -28.91
CA VAL A 255 18.85 21.96 -27.71
C VAL A 255 18.76 21.07 -26.48
N PRO A 256 19.83 20.89 -25.71
CA PRO A 256 19.85 20.05 -24.53
C PRO A 256 18.84 20.43 -23.46
N LEU A 257 18.62 21.72 -23.25
CA LEU A 257 17.61 22.26 -22.33
C LEU A 257 17.10 23.60 -22.85
N ALA A 258 15.79 23.78 -22.89
CA ALA A 258 15.14 25.06 -23.14
C ALA A 258 14.05 25.32 -22.11
N THR A 259 13.95 26.54 -21.62
CA THR A 259 12.88 27.00 -20.73
C THR A 259 12.16 28.18 -21.40
N ARG A 260 10.84 28.29 -21.17
CA ARG A 260 10.02 29.43 -21.63
C ARG A 260 9.10 29.88 -20.52
N ASP A 261 9.22 31.13 -20.12
CA ASP A 261 8.40 31.79 -19.11
C ASP A 261 8.25 31.00 -17.81
N LEU A 262 9.32 30.28 -17.45
CA LEU A 262 9.32 29.35 -16.35
C LEU A 262 9.14 30.08 -15.03
N ALA A 263 8.07 29.76 -14.29
CA ALA A 263 7.77 30.39 -13.02
C ALA A 263 7.37 29.37 -11.94
N LYS A 264 7.76 29.69 -10.70
CA LYS A 264 7.40 28.91 -9.52
C LYS A 264 7.02 29.79 -8.36
N GLU A 265 5.78 29.64 -7.93
CA GLU A 265 5.28 30.19 -6.67
C GLU A 265 4.96 29.06 -5.70
N PHE A 266 5.46 29.16 -4.48
CA PHE A 266 5.19 28.22 -3.40
C PHE A 266 4.02 28.70 -2.53
N LYS A 267 3.45 27.77 -1.75
CA LYS A 267 2.41 28.11 -0.76
C LYS A 267 2.90 29.23 0.16
N GLY A 268 2.10 30.28 0.30
CA GLY A 268 2.47 31.47 1.07
C GLY A 268 2.93 32.68 0.21
N GLY A 269 2.83 32.58 -1.12
CA GLY A 269 3.09 33.70 -2.04
C GLY A 269 4.58 33.90 -2.38
N LEU A 270 5.47 33.01 -1.93
CA LEU A 270 6.88 33.08 -2.26
C LEU A 270 7.11 32.70 -3.73
N ARG A 271 7.44 33.69 -4.56
CA ARG A 271 7.80 33.51 -5.96
C ARG A 271 9.30 33.26 -6.10
N ALA A 272 9.66 31.98 -6.21
CA ALA A 272 11.08 31.56 -6.24
C ALA A 272 11.70 31.66 -7.63
N VAL A 273 10.87 31.59 -8.70
CA VAL A 273 11.27 31.75 -10.11
C VAL A 273 10.18 32.51 -10.82
N ASP A 274 10.54 33.48 -11.64
CA ASP A 274 9.64 34.44 -12.28
C ASP A 274 9.97 34.67 -13.75
N GLY A 275 9.30 33.92 -14.65
CA GLY A 275 9.37 34.15 -16.10
C GLY A 275 10.73 33.81 -16.73
N VAL A 276 11.46 32.82 -16.24
CA VAL A 276 12.80 32.50 -16.72
C VAL A 276 12.76 31.79 -18.08
N THR A 277 13.39 32.42 -19.09
CA THR A 277 13.48 31.92 -20.47
C THR A 277 14.95 31.89 -20.92
N PHE A 278 15.48 30.71 -21.21
CA PHE A 278 16.81 30.51 -21.79
C PHE A 278 16.93 29.18 -22.54
N GLU A 279 17.95 29.08 -23.38
CA GLU A 279 18.34 27.85 -24.07
C GLU A 279 19.80 27.53 -23.77
N VAL A 280 20.09 26.23 -23.64
CA VAL A 280 21.44 25.72 -23.43
C VAL A 280 21.97 25.19 -24.76
N PRO A 281 23.09 25.73 -25.27
CA PRO A 281 23.72 25.21 -26.49
C PRO A 281 24.28 23.78 -26.27
N PRO A 282 24.33 22.95 -27.30
CA PRO A 282 24.96 21.63 -27.21
C PRO A 282 26.49 21.70 -27.05
N GLY A 283 27.06 20.76 -26.31
CA GLY A 283 28.51 20.60 -26.18
C GLY A 283 29.20 21.68 -25.35
N VAL A 284 28.47 22.34 -24.44
CA VAL A 284 29.03 23.39 -23.57
C VAL A 284 28.98 23.03 -22.09
N VAL A 285 29.80 23.71 -21.31
CA VAL A 285 29.62 23.82 -19.87
C VAL A 285 28.95 25.16 -19.58
N LEU A 286 27.72 25.12 -19.08
CA LEU A 286 26.92 26.27 -18.71
C LEU A 286 26.87 26.46 -17.20
N GLY A 287 27.22 27.62 -16.71
CA GLY A 287 27.10 28.04 -15.31
C GLY A 287 25.74 28.71 -15.02
N LEU A 288 24.96 28.18 -14.10
CA LEU A 288 23.79 28.84 -13.55
C LEU A 288 24.17 29.60 -12.28
N LEU A 289 24.23 30.92 -12.40
CA LEU A 289 24.80 31.80 -11.43
C LEU A 289 23.75 32.62 -10.66
N GLY A 290 24.06 32.99 -9.45
CA GLY A 290 23.24 33.90 -8.65
C GLY A 290 23.49 33.73 -7.15
N PRO A 291 23.09 34.70 -6.32
CA PRO A 291 23.18 34.56 -4.88
C PRO A 291 22.30 33.42 -4.33
N ASN A 292 22.49 33.14 -3.05
CA ASN A 292 21.58 32.18 -2.37
C ASN A 292 20.16 32.74 -2.38
N GLY A 293 19.18 31.87 -2.74
CA GLY A 293 17.79 32.29 -2.91
C GLY A 293 17.45 32.88 -4.29
N ALA A 294 18.41 33.00 -5.24
CA ALA A 294 18.13 33.47 -6.60
C ALA A 294 17.23 32.59 -7.45
N GLY A 295 16.87 31.36 -6.98
CA GLY A 295 16.00 30.44 -7.70
C GLY A 295 16.73 29.36 -8.49
N LYS A 296 18.06 29.26 -8.46
CA LYS A 296 18.90 28.31 -9.21
C LYS A 296 18.45 26.85 -9.04
N THR A 297 18.49 26.34 -7.82
CA THR A 297 18.10 24.96 -7.50
C THR A 297 16.63 24.70 -7.86
N THR A 298 15.72 25.68 -7.66
CA THR A 298 14.31 25.55 -8.04
C THR A 298 14.16 25.44 -9.55
N THR A 299 14.91 26.24 -10.32
CA THR A 299 14.93 26.18 -11.80
C THR A 299 15.43 24.79 -12.26
N MET A 300 16.54 24.30 -11.69
CA MET A 300 17.06 22.96 -12.03
C MET A 300 16.07 21.84 -11.67
N ARG A 301 15.41 21.91 -10.53
CA ARG A 301 14.38 20.94 -10.15
C ARG A 301 13.18 20.94 -11.09
N MET A 302 12.74 22.12 -11.55
CA MET A 302 11.69 22.23 -12.56
C MET A 302 12.16 21.66 -13.90
N ALA A 303 13.39 21.98 -14.31
CA ALA A 303 14.02 21.49 -15.52
C ALA A 303 14.13 19.94 -15.53
N MET A 304 14.25 19.29 -14.37
CA MET A 304 14.30 17.83 -14.23
C MET A 304 12.93 17.21 -13.95
N GLY A 305 11.84 17.98 -13.96
CA GLY A 305 10.50 17.47 -13.64
C GLY A 305 10.29 17.07 -12.17
N LEU A 306 11.23 17.42 -11.27
CA LEU A 306 11.12 17.12 -9.83
C LEU A 306 10.13 18.06 -9.13
N VAL A 307 9.98 19.27 -9.65
CA VAL A 307 9.01 20.27 -9.17
C VAL A 307 8.17 20.76 -10.35
N ARG A 308 6.86 20.75 -10.19
CA ARG A 308 5.97 21.28 -11.23
C ARG A 308 6.04 22.80 -11.27
N PRO A 309 6.27 23.42 -12.43
CA PRO A 309 6.15 24.86 -12.57
C PRO A 309 4.71 25.32 -12.27
N THR A 310 4.59 26.57 -11.80
CA THR A 310 3.29 27.26 -11.68
C THR A 310 2.85 27.81 -13.03
N ALA A 311 3.81 28.27 -13.83
CA ALA A 311 3.62 28.71 -15.22
C ALA A 311 4.88 28.41 -16.04
N GLY A 312 4.74 28.45 -17.36
CA GLY A 312 5.82 28.15 -18.29
C GLY A 312 6.13 26.69 -18.44
N ASP A 313 7.04 26.37 -19.34
CA ASP A 313 7.37 25.02 -19.74
C ASP A 313 8.88 24.82 -19.93
N THR A 314 9.29 23.54 -19.88
CA THR A 314 10.68 23.12 -20.11
C THR A 314 10.71 22.00 -21.14
N TRP A 315 11.70 22.04 -22.03
CA TRP A 315 12.00 20.98 -22.99
C TRP A 315 13.44 20.52 -22.86
N ILE A 316 13.64 19.22 -22.98
CA ILE A 316 14.95 18.58 -23.08
C ILE A 316 14.99 17.87 -24.43
N PHE A 317 15.95 18.23 -25.28
CA PHE A 317 16.07 17.72 -26.65
C PHE A 317 14.73 17.78 -27.42
N GLY A 318 13.98 18.87 -27.23
CA GLY A 318 12.68 19.10 -27.86
C GLY A 318 11.52 18.33 -27.26
N GLU A 319 11.72 17.45 -26.30
CA GLU A 319 10.66 16.75 -25.58
C GLU A 319 10.24 17.53 -24.34
N HIS A 320 8.94 17.68 -24.16
CA HIS A 320 8.39 18.39 -23.00
C HIS A 320 8.66 17.65 -21.68
N VAL A 321 9.23 18.33 -20.70
CA VAL A 321 9.59 17.75 -19.41
C VAL A 321 8.37 17.62 -18.50
N ARG A 322 8.14 16.40 -18.04
CA ARG A 322 7.15 16.04 -17.02
C ARG A 322 7.70 14.89 -16.18
N PRO A 323 7.20 14.68 -14.96
CA PRO A 323 7.61 13.53 -14.15
C PRO A 323 7.47 12.22 -14.93
N GLY A 324 8.56 11.45 -15.03
CA GLY A 324 8.60 10.19 -15.77
C GLY A 324 8.65 10.31 -17.31
N ALA A 325 8.95 11.50 -17.86
CA ALA A 325 9.15 11.64 -19.31
C ALA A 325 10.33 10.78 -19.79
N PRO A 326 10.21 10.05 -20.93
CA PRO A 326 11.27 9.18 -21.45
C PRO A 326 12.60 9.89 -21.65
N VAL A 327 12.60 11.16 -22.05
CA VAL A 327 13.80 11.98 -22.27
C VAL A 327 14.67 12.12 -21.02
N LEU A 328 14.10 11.99 -19.83
CA LEU A 328 14.86 12.05 -18.57
C LEU A 328 15.85 10.87 -18.43
N SER A 329 15.69 9.80 -19.18
CA SER A 329 16.69 8.72 -19.25
C SER A 329 18.02 9.15 -19.88
N ARG A 330 18.04 10.25 -20.66
CA ARG A 330 19.21 10.86 -21.29
C ARG A 330 19.89 11.91 -20.40
N VAL A 331 19.36 12.14 -19.20
CA VAL A 331 19.82 13.14 -18.26
C VAL A 331 20.42 12.47 -17.04
N GLY A 332 21.61 12.88 -16.67
CA GLY A 332 22.20 12.63 -15.35
C GLY A 332 22.05 13.86 -14.47
N SER A 333 21.63 13.68 -13.25
CA SER A 333 21.44 14.81 -12.34
C SER A 333 22.00 14.54 -10.95
N PHE A 334 22.61 15.55 -10.38
CA PHE A 334 23.06 15.59 -8.99
C PHE A 334 22.54 16.89 -8.36
N ILE A 335 21.41 16.80 -7.70
CA ILE A 335 20.72 17.94 -7.07
C ILE A 335 20.44 17.57 -5.59
N GLU A 336 20.82 18.44 -4.65
CA GLU A 336 20.57 18.28 -3.20
C GLU A 336 21.32 17.15 -2.48
N GLY A 337 22.43 16.70 -3.03
CA GLY A 337 23.27 15.71 -2.39
C GLY A 337 22.77 14.25 -2.56
N PRO A 338 23.64 13.30 -2.31
CA PRO A 338 23.38 11.89 -2.63
C PRO A 338 22.60 11.19 -1.51
N GLY A 339 21.49 10.56 -1.87
CA GLY A 339 20.70 9.66 -1.02
C GLY A 339 21.30 8.26 -0.90
N PHE A 340 22.59 8.14 -0.57
CA PHE A 340 23.24 6.85 -0.48
C PHE A 340 22.79 6.03 0.72
N LEU A 341 22.78 4.70 0.55
CA LEU A 341 22.61 3.76 1.63
C LEU A 341 23.94 3.61 2.40
N PRO A 342 24.02 4.10 3.66
CA PRO A 342 25.29 4.22 4.35
C PRO A 342 25.95 2.90 4.73
N HIS A 343 25.18 1.82 4.77
CA HIS A 343 25.66 0.47 5.08
C HIS A 343 26.24 -0.29 3.86
N LEU A 344 25.95 0.19 2.64
CA LEU A 344 26.50 -0.34 1.40
C LEU A 344 27.82 0.33 1.05
N THR A 345 28.62 -0.31 0.17
CA THR A 345 29.83 0.27 -0.41
C THR A 345 29.45 1.30 -1.49
N GLY A 346 30.43 2.10 -1.92
CA GLY A 346 30.21 3.03 -3.04
C GLY A 346 29.79 2.27 -4.30
N ARG A 347 30.51 1.20 -4.65
CA ARG A 347 30.21 0.34 -5.81
C ARG A 347 28.78 -0.24 -5.73
N GLN A 348 28.39 -0.77 -4.56
CA GLN A 348 27.05 -1.32 -4.37
C GLN A 348 25.95 -0.27 -4.51
N ASN A 349 26.19 0.96 -4.06
CA ASN A 349 25.24 2.05 -4.25
C ASN A 349 25.06 2.39 -5.74
N LEU A 350 26.15 2.46 -6.52
CA LEU A 350 26.08 2.72 -7.97
C LEU A 350 25.33 1.61 -8.70
N ASP A 351 25.65 0.33 -8.41
CA ASP A 351 24.97 -0.82 -9.01
C ASP A 351 23.47 -0.84 -8.68
N LEU A 352 23.11 -0.60 -7.40
CA LEU A 352 21.71 -0.53 -6.98
C LEU A 352 20.94 0.60 -7.69
N PHE A 353 21.57 1.78 -7.80
CA PHE A 353 20.97 2.91 -8.51
C PHE A 353 20.73 2.59 -9.99
N TRP A 354 21.72 1.97 -10.66
CA TRP A 354 21.60 1.61 -12.05
C TRP A 354 20.45 0.63 -12.30
N ARG A 355 20.37 -0.43 -11.52
CA ARG A 355 19.26 -1.40 -11.58
C ARG A 355 17.91 -0.74 -11.31
N ALA A 356 17.84 0.14 -10.30
CA ALA A 356 16.61 0.85 -9.98
C ALA A 356 16.16 1.85 -11.06
N SER A 357 17.08 2.27 -11.95
CA SER A 357 16.75 3.17 -13.07
C SER A 357 15.98 2.52 -14.21
N GLY A 358 15.80 1.19 -14.19
CA GLY A 358 15.16 0.43 -15.27
C GLY A 358 15.99 0.30 -16.55
N ARG A 359 17.30 0.59 -16.48
CA ARG A 359 18.26 0.51 -17.60
C ARG A 359 19.22 -0.67 -17.47
N GLU A 360 18.80 -1.74 -16.80
CA GLU A 360 19.64 -2.89 -16.46
C GLU A 360 20.30 -3.55 -17.68
N ASP A 361 19.62 -3.55 -18.85
CA ASP A 361 20.12 -4.16 -20.09
C ASP A 361 21.14 -3.28 -20.84
N SER A 362 21.41 -2.05 -20.38
CA SER A 362 22.38 -1.15 -21.02
C SER A 362 23.68 -1.07 -20.22
N ASP A 363 24.78 -0.70 -20.88
CA ASP A 363 26.07 -0.54 -20.22
C ASP A 363 26.08 0.68 -19.29
N PRO A 364 26.34 0.51 -17.99
CA PRO A 364 26.50 1.63 -17.06
C PRO A 364 27.79 2.44 -17.28
N HIS A 365 28.73 1.97 -18.09
CA HIS A 365 30.07 2.50 -18.25
C HIS A 365 30.81 2.69 -16.91
N LEU A 366 30.66 1.68 -16.04
CA LEU A 366 31.05 1.77 -14.63
C LEU A 366 32.54 2.07 -14.46
N ASP A 367 33.42 1.50 -15.30
CA ASP A 367 34.86 1.70 -15.20
C ASP A 367 35.23 3.18 -15.43
N VAL A 368 34.66 3.80 -16.48
CA VAL A 368 34.83 5.23 -16.78
C VAL A 368 34.31 6.10 -15.62
N VAL A 369 33.14 5.77 -15.13
CA VAL A 369 32.51 6.52 -14.03
C VAL A 369 33.29 6.39 -12.72
N LEU A 370 33.89 5.23 -12.45
CA LEU A 370 34.73 5.01 -11.26
C LEU A 370 36.07 5.76 -11.36
N GLU A 371 36.66 5.85 -12.56
CA GLU A 371 37.84 6.66 -12.81
C GLU A 371 37.56 8.13 -12.53
N ILE A 372 36.44 8.65 -13.06
CA ILE A 372 35.97 10.02 -12.81
C ILE A 372 35.73 10.28 -11.30
N ALA A 373 35.12 9.31 -10.61
CA ALA A 373 34.92 9.41 -9.15
C ALA A 373 36.24 9.58 -8.41
N GLY A 374 37.35 9.01 -8.91
CA GLY A 374 38.69 9.13 -8.33
C GLY A 374 38.78 8.63 -6.89
N LEU A 375 37.95 7.66 -6.51
CA LEU A 375 37.89 7.12 -5.14
C LEU A 375 38.86 5.95 -4.93
N GLY A 376 39.45 5.41 -6.01
CA GLY A 376 40.36 4.27 -5.97
C GLY A 376 39.77 3.11 -5.15
N SER A 377 40.58 2.51 -4.28
CA SER A 377 40.13 1.40 -3.41
C SER A 377 39.07 1.79 -2.38
N ALA A 378 38.86 3.09 -2.13
CA ALA A 378 37.85 3.55 -1.21
C ALA A 378 36.41 3.27 -1.70
N ILE A 379 36.24 3.00 -3.02
CA ILE A 379 34.93 2.64 -3.59
C ILE A 379 34.32 1.37 -2.95
N ASP A 380 35.15 0.46 -2.47
CA ASP A 380 34.73 -0.78 -1.82
C ASP A 380 34.52 -0.66 -0.29
N ARG A 381 34.72 0.55 0.26
CA ARG A 381 34.40 0.89 1.65
C ARG A 381 32.94 1.30 1.78
N ARG A 382 32.37 1.11 2.96
CA ARG A 382 30.99 1.55 3.27
C ARG A 382 30.86 3.07 3.24
N VAL A 383 29.81 3.58 2.59
CA VAL A 383 29.59 5.03 2.41
C VAL A 383 29.49 5.80 3.74
N ARG A 384 29.06 5.16 4.83
CA ARG A 384 29.08 5.77 6.17
C ARG A 384 30.48 6.25 6.63
N THR A 385 31.56 5.70 6.05
CA THR A 385 32.95 6.06 6.37
C THR A 385 33.50 7.13 5.44
N TYR A 386 32.72 7.61 4.47
CA TYR A 386 33.18 8.59 3.50
C TYR A 386 33.18 9.99 4.09
N SER A 387 34.18 10.80 3.70
CA SER A 387 34.16 12.24 3.88
C SER A 387 33.06 12.90 3.05
N GLN A 388 32.79 14.17 3.28
CA GLN A 388 31.84 14.92 2.46
C GLN A 388 32.29 14.95 0.99
N GLY A 389 33.55 15.26 0.70
CA GLY A 389 34.09 15.27 -0.67
C GLY A 389 34.01 13.88 -1.35
N MET A 390 34.25 12.78 -0.62
CA MET A 390 34.07 11.44 -1.19
C MET A 390 32.61 11.15 -1.56
N ARG A 391 31.67 11.57 -0.73
CA ARG A 391 30.23 11.44 -1.04
C ARG A 391 29.84 12.30 -2.24
N GLN A 392 30.38 13.51 -2.33
CA GLN A 392 30.17 14.41 -3.47
C GLN A 392 30.66 13.75 -4.78
N ARG A 393 31.89 13.25 -4.80
CA ARG A 393 32.47 12.56 -5.97
C ARG A 393 31.68 11.31 -6.37
N LEU A 394 31.23 10.51 -5.40
CA LEU A 394 30.37 9.36 -5.66
C LEU A 394 29.00 9.79 -6.24
N GLY A 395 28.42 10.92 -5.78
CA GLY A 395 27.17 11.45 -6.30
C GLY A 395 27.25 11.94 -7.73
N ILE A 396 28.36 12.59 -8.08
CA ILE A 396 28.64 13.01 -9.45
C ILE A 396 28.83 11.76 -10.35
N ALA A 397 29.59 10.77 -9.87
CA ALA A 397 29.74 9.49 -10.55
C ALA A 397 28.39 8.81 -10.79
N GLN A 398 27.50 8.80 -9.80
CA GLN A 398 26.15 8.27 -9.96
C GLN A 398 25.37 9.00 -11.06
N ALA A 399 25.46 10.34 -11.12
CA ALA A 399 24.82 11.13 -12.16
C ALA A 399 25.37 10.83 -13.57
N MET A 400 26.63 10.40 -13.66
CA MET A 400 27.29 10.09 -14.93
C MET A 400 27.09 8.66 -15.41
N LEU A 401 26.42 7.78 -14.64
CA LEU A 401 26.16 6.41 -15.06
C LEU A 401 25.40 6.36 -16.40
N GLY A 402 25.93 5.56 -17.34
CA GLY A 402 25.42 5.45 -18.70
C GLY A 402 25.80 6.61 -19.62
N LEU A 403 26.70 7.49 -19.19
CA LEU A 403 27.21 8.66 -19.92
C LEU A 403 26.10 9.49 -20.58
N PRO A 404 25.20 10.12 -19.79
CA PRO A 404 24.05 10.86 -20.29
C PRO A 404 24.43 11.98 -21.26
N ASP A 405 23.49 12.41 -22.13
CA ASP A 405 23.72 13.49 -23.07
C ASP A 405 23.72 14.88 -22.42
N LEU A 406 22.97 14.99 -21.32
CA LEU A 406 22.90 16.20 -20.51
C LEU A 406 23.20 15.85 -19.03
N LEU A 407 24.17 16.55 -18.45
CA LEU A 407 24.55 16.42 -17.03
C LEU A 407 24.19 17.69 -16.29
N VAL A 408 23.45 17.57 -15.18
CA VAL A 408 22.99 18.70 -14.35
C VAL A 408 23.52 18.53 -12.94
N LEU A 409 24.37 19.44 -12.50
CA LEU A 409 25.09 19.37 -11.23
C LEU A 409 24.80 20.61 -10.37
N ASP A 410 24.25 20.41 -9.18
CA ASP A 410 24.02 21.49 -8.22
C ASP A 410 25.20 21.58 -7.25
N GLU A 411 25.93 22.69 -7.31
CA GLU A 411 27.14 22.98 -6.51
C GLU A 411 28.14 21.78 -6.46
N PRO A 412 28.63 21.29 -7.61
CA PRO A 412 29.43 20.07 -7.66
C PRO A 412 30.78 20.15 -6.95
N THR A 413 31.31 21.35 -6.74
CA THR A 413 32.62 21.64 -6.09
C THR A 413 32.51 21.79 -4.58
N ASN A 414 31.30 21.83 -4.05
CA ASN A 414 31.08 22.06 -2.63
C ASN A 414 31.66 20.94 -1.75
N GLY A 415 32.56 21.28 -0.84
CA GLY A 415 33.24 20.33 0.05
C GLY A 415 34.38 19.55 -0.58
N LEU A 416 34.84 19.95 -1.79
CA LEU A 416 36.07 19.48 -2.41
C LEU A 416 37.24 20.37 -2.04
N ASP A 417 38.44 19.80 -2.00
CA ASP A 417 39.68 20.56 -1.86
C ASP A 417 40.16 21.14 -3.21
N PRO A 418 41.07 22.10 -3.25
CA PRO A 418 41.53 22.77 -4.48
C PRO A 418 42.08 21.81 -5.55
N PRO A 419 42.82 20.74 -5.24
CA PRO A 419 43.19 19.74 -6.23
C PRO A 419 41.99 19.03 -6.85
N GLN A 420 41.02 18.61 -6.01
CA GLN A 420 39.81 17.92 -6.46
C GLN A 420 38.88 18.82 -7.30
N ILE A 421 38.81 20.13 -6.99
CA ILE A 421 38.10 21.10 -7.83
C ILE A 421 38.72 21.18 -9.22
N ARG A 422 40.05 21.17 -9.34
CA ARG A 422 40.73 21.17 -10.65
C ARG A 422 40.45 19.89 -11.45
N GLU A 423 40.49 18.73 -10.79
CA GLU A 423 40.17 17.46 -11.42
C GLU A 423 38.71 17.46 -11.92
N MET A 424 37.77 17.90 -11.11
CA MET A 424 36.37 17.97 -11.48
C MET A 424 36.11 18.92 -12.65
N ARG A 425 36.79 20.04 -12.69
CA ARG A 425 36.76 20.97 -13.83
C ARG A 425 37.21 20.29 -15.11
N GLN A 426 38.33 19.56 -15.07
CA GLN A 426 38.82 18.82 -16.22
C GLN A 426 37.81 17.80 -16.70
N VAL A 427 37.17 17.03 -15.79
CA VAL A 427 36.10 16.09 -16.13
C VAL A 427 34.96 16.79 -16.87
N MET A 428 34.50 17.96 -16.41
CA MET A 428 33.42 18.70 -17.07
C MET A 428 33.82 19.20 -18.46
N HIS A 429 35.06 19.66 -18.62
CA HIS A 429 35.59 20.06 -19.94
C HIS A 429 35.72 18.90 -20.90
N ASP A 430 36.23 17.75 -20.46
CA ASP A 430 36.39 16.55 -21.28
C ASP A 430 35.02 16.01 -21.70
N TYR A 431 34.03 16.10 -20.79
CA TYR A 431 32.65 15.72 -21.07
C TYR A 431 32.01 16.60 -22.15
N ALA A 432 32.21 17.90 -22.07
CA ALA A 432 31.73 18.84 -23.09
C ALA A 432 32.48 18.67 -24.42
N ALA A 433 33.79 18.43 -24.39
CA ALA A 433 34.61 18.15 -25.58
C ALA A 433 34.16 16.86 -26.30
N ALA A 434 33.62 15.89 -25.56
CA ALA A 434 33.00 14.68 -26.13
C ALA A 434 31.59 14.94 -26.74
N GLY A 435 31.16 16.18 -26.84
CA GLY A 435 29.85 16.60 -27.43
C GLY A 435 28.67 16.49 -26.48
N LYS A 436 28.92 16.21 -25.19
CA LYS A 436 27.88 16.19 -24.15
C LYS A 436 27.71 17.61 -23.59
N THR A 437 26.60 17.84 -22.87
CA THR A 437 26.33 19.15 -22.29
C THR A 437 26.31 19.06 -20.77
N VAL A 438 26.91 20.03 -20.11
CA VAL A 438 26.97 20.11 -18.64
C VAL A 438 26.35 21.43 -18.19
N ILE A 439 25.44 21.36 -17.22
CA ILE A 439 24.91 22.51 -16.50
C ILE A 439 25.37 22.41 -15.05
N VAL A 440 26.02 23.44 -14.56
CA VAL A 440 26.46 23.52 -13.17
C VAL A 440 25.86 24.73 -12.50
N SER A 441 25.35 24.59 -11.29
CA SER A 441 25.10 25.76 -10.45
C SER A 441 26.35 26.09 -9.62
N SER A 442 26.63 27.35 -9.43
CA SER A 442 27.63 27.81 -8.48
C SER A 442 27.24 29.16 -7.92
N HIS A 443 27.67 29.42 -6.70
CA HIS A 443 27.64 30.73 -6.10
C HIS A 443 29.07 31.40 -6.13
N LEU A 444 30.06 30.63 -6.59
CA LEU A 444 31.46 31.09 -6.71
C LEU A 444 31.75 31.50 -8.16
N LEU A 445 31.77 32.78 -8.41
CA LEU A 445 31.95 33.36 -9.75
C LEU A 445 33.32 33.03 -10.37
N SER A 446 34.38 32.97 -9.54
CA SER A 446 35.70 32.54 -10.00
C SER A 446 35.79 31.10 -10.49
N GLU A 447 34.94 30.22 -10.00
CA GLU A 447 34.83 28.84 -10.51
C GLU A 447 34.18 28.80 -11.89
N VAL A 448 33.12 29.59 -12.06
CA VAL A 448 32.41 29.67 -13.33
C VAL A 448 33.27 30.27 -14.42
N GLU A 449 34.00 31.35 -14.14
CA GLU A 449 34.95 31.98 -15.05
C GLU A 449 36.00 30.99 -15.59
N GLN A 450 36.43 30.03 -14.73
CA GLN A 450 37.43 29.04 -15.08
C GLN A 450 36.87 27.76 -15.67
N THR A 451 35.54 27.49 -15.52
CA THR A 451 34.94 26.21 -15.86
C THR A 451 33.94 26.31 -17.01
N CYS A 452 33.18 27.41 -17.07
CA CYS A 452 32.06 27.55 -17.96
C CYS A 452 32.37 28.36 -19.19
N SER A 453 31.88 27.92 -20.36
CA SER A 453 31.93 28.73 -21.59
C SER A 453 30.69 29.64 -21.70
N HIS A 454 29.59 29.26 -21.07
CA HIS A 454 28.32 29.99 -21.07
C HIS A 454 27.83 30.22 -19.64
N ALA A 455 27.09 31.32 -19.45
CA ALA A 455 26.49 31.66 -18.18
C ALA A 455 25.05 32.09 -18.30
N VAL A 456 24.25 31.69 -17.33
CA VAL A 456 22.91 32.19 -17.05
C VAL A 456 22.95 32.80 -15.64
N VAL A 457 22.71 34.12 -15.56
CA VAL A 457 22.72 34.83 -14.28
C VAL A 457 21.28 35.06 -13.82
N MET A 458 21.02 34.68 -12.59
CA MET A 458 19.73 34.86 -11.94
C MET A 458 19.81 35.69 -10.68
N ASN A 459 18.82 36.53 -10.45
CA ASN A 459 18.64 37.27 -9.21
C ASN A 459 17.16 37.39 -8.86
N HIS A 460 16.79 37.16 -7.59
CA HIS A 460 15.39 37.21 -7.11
C HIS A 460 14.37 36.46 -8.01
N GLY A 461 14.77 35.30 -8.51
CA GLY A 461 13.93 34.47 -9.37
C GLY A 461 13.87 34.88 -10.84
N GLN A 462 14.51 35.97 -11.23
CA GLN A 462 14.51 36.50 -12.60
C GLN A 462 15.84 36.23 -13.31
N LEU A 463 15.77 36.12 -14.64
CA LEU A 463 16.93 36.01 -15.52
C LEU A 463 17.47 37.38 -15.80
N ILE A 464 18.74 37.61 -15.48
CA ILE A 464 19.41 38.87 -15.77
C ILE A 464 20.27 38.80 -17.02
N TYR A 465 20.94 37.67 -17.24
CA TYR A 465 21.83 37.45 -18.37
C TYR A 465 21.80 36.01 -18.83
N SER A 466 21.90 35.81 -20.14
CA SER A 466 22.09 34.49 -20.77
C SER A 466 22.98 34.66 -22.00
N GLY A 467 24.17 34.05 -22.03
CA GLY A 467 25.11 34.18 -23.12
C GLY A 467 26.46 33.54 -22.81
N THR A 468 27.49 33.86 -23.62
CA THR A 468 28.84 33.36 -23.33
C THR A 468 29.49 34.14 -22.17
N VAL A 469 30.40 33.49 -21.45
CA VAL A 469 31.19 34.17 -20.41
C VAL A 469 32.09 35.25 -21.03
N ALA A 470 32.55 35.00 -22.28
CA ALA A 470 33.36 35.98 -23.01
C ALA A 470 32.57 37.26 -23.31
N ASP A 471 31.35 37.17 -23.83
CA ASP A 471 30.46 38.32 -24.12
C ASP A 471 30.13 39.10 -22.83
N LEU A 472 29.97 38.40 -21.70
CA LEU A 472 29.73 39.05 -20.42
C LEU A 472 30.89 39.93 -19.95
N LEU A 473 32.12 39.57 -20.33
CA LEU A 473 33.36 40.28 -20.03
C LEU A 473 33.77 41.28 -21.15
N GLU A 474 33.10 41.24 -22.32
CA GLU A 474 33.43 42.09 -23.46
C GLU A 474 33.26 43.58 -23.14
N GLY A 475 34.25 44.39 -23.54
CA GLY A 475 34.25 45.83 -23.23
C GLY A 475 34.66 46.18 -21.79
N ARG A 476 34.95 45.21 -20.94
CA ARG A 476 35.26 45.38 -19.52
C ARG A 476 36.69 44.89 -19.19
N SER A 477 37.65 45.24 -20.04
CA SER A 477 39.04 44.81 -19.94
C SER A 477 39.61 45.05 -18.54
N GLY A 478 40.00 43.96 -17.86
CA GLY A 478 40.61 44.00 -16.51
C GLY A 478 39.64 43.83 -15.34
N LEU A 479 38.32 43.75 -15.58
CA LEU A 479 37.33 43.34 -14.57
C LEU A 479 37.24 41.82 -14.50
N ARG A 480 37.00 41.31 -13.29
CA ARG A 480 36.65 39.89 -13.07
C ARG A 480 35.16 39.68 -13.21
N LEU A 481 34.74 38.47 -13.48
CA LEU A 481 33.35 38.11 -13.52
C LEU A 481 32.56 38.54 -12.26
N GLU A 482 33.26 38.61 -11.12
CA GLU A 482 32.70 39.04 -9.84
C GLU A 482 32.30 40.52 -9.85
N ASP A 483 33.13 41.39 -10.43
CA ASP A 483 32.87 42.82 -10.54
C ASP A 483 31.69 43.11 -11.45
N VAL A 484 31.64 42.39 -12.61
CA VAL A 484 30.55 42.51 -13.58
C VAL A 484 29.23 41.98 -13.00
N PHE A 485 29.28 40.92 -12.23
CA PHE A 485 28.09 40.35 -11.56
C PHE A 485 27.54 41.34 -10.52
N LEU A 486 28.37 41.98 -9.73
CA LEU A 486 27.95 42.99 -8.74
C LEU A 486 27.30 44.21 -9.40
N GLU A 487 27.82 44.66 -10.56
CA GLU A 487 27.16 45.70 -11.38
C GLU A 487 25.76 45.27 -11.82
N LEU A 488 25.61 44.07 -12.43
CA LEU A 488 24.36 43.57 -12.93
C LEU A 488 23.31 43.38 -11.84
N VAL A 489 23.71 42.86 -10.67
CA VAL A 489 22.83 42.67 -9.52
C VAL A 489 22.51 43.98 -8.83
N GLY A 490 23.47 44.95 -8.80
CA GLY A 490 23.33 46.27 -8.17
C GLY A 490 22.47 47.24 -8.98
N GLU A 491 22.51 47.19 -10.32
CA GLU A 491 21.63 47.98 -11.21
C GLU A 491 20.17 47.55 -11.16
N GLY A 492 19.89 46.25 -10.97
CA GLY A 492 18.52 45.74 -10.77
C GLY A 492 17.80 46.34 -9.54
N HIS A 493 18.53 46.91 -8.59
CA HIS A 493 17.96 47.56 -7.40
C HIS A 493 17.56 49.02 -7.62
N ARG A 494 17.98 49.65 -8.75
CA ARG A 494 17.67 51.05 -9.04
C ARG A 494 16.42 51.26 -9.90
N VAL A 495 15.81 50.22 -10.41
CA VAL A 495 14.65 50.35 -11.29
C VAL A 495 13.30 50.27 -10.53
N ASP A 496 13.34 49.86 -9.26
CA ASP A 496 12.14 49.70 -8.40
C ASP A 496 12.05 50.69 -7.24
N GLN A 497 12.65 51.93 -7.39
CA GLN A 497 12.43 53.05 -6.45
C GLN A 497 11.69 54.21 -7.09
#